data_2f62f6ca719cf0876d080b214c0415fe
#
_entry.id   2f62f6ca719cf0876d080b214c0415fe
#
_cell.length_a   1.000
_cell.length_b   1.000
_cell.length_c   1.000
_cell.angle_alpha   90.00
_cell.angle_beta   90.00
_cell.angle_gamma   90.00
#
_symmetry.space_group_name_H-M   'P 1'
#
loop_
_entity.id
_entity.type
_entity.pdbx_description
1 polymer ?
#
loop_
_entity_poly.entity_id
_entity_poly.type
_entity_poly.pdbx_seq_one_letter_code
_entity_poly.pdbx_strand_id
1 'polypeptide(L)'
;DNMEIDRPTLFYFHGGGFFGGSKNMGDPMAANDATALIDDLCAQGYNIVNVDYALVPDYRFPVPLLQMNEAIRFIAEHKEEYHINMDNIILMGSSAGAIMTAQYGTVLSNPTYAALLGIAPALSLEQVSAVVIDDGPIVYGNMPLNCKLLIGNYVKGSVYLNEDELDRYECIPHMTSDYPAAFLLGSEYRKDMIAMAEKLQEAGVEHILVDPLAEHGEERPHCFVANERIDPLAAEAFNRLTAFLQAKTK
;
A
#
# COMPACT_ATOMS: atom_id res chain seq x y z
N ASP A 1 23.99 -1.89 -6.73
CA ASP A 1 23.81 -1.46 -8.13
C ASP A 1 23.17 -2.55 -8.99
N ASN A 2 21.94 -2.96 -8.65
CA ASN A 2 21.25 -4.04 -9.37
C ASN A 2 19.97 -3.54 -10.07
N MET A 3 19.83 -2.24 -10.26
CA MET A 3 18.68 -1.70 -10.98
C MET A 3 18.93 -1.86 -12.48
N GLU A 4 17.97 -2.45 -13.16
CA GLU A 4 18.01 -2.70 -14.60
C GLU A 4 16.71 -2.21 -15.22
N ILE A 5 16.80 -1.54 -16.36
CA ILE A 5 15.66 -0.90 -17.03
C ILE A 5 14.59 -1.92 -17.49
N ASP A 6 14.98 -3.17 -17.70
CA ASP A 6 14.06 -4.22 -18.11
C ASP A 6 13.29 -4.86 -16.94
N ARG A 7 13.66 -4.54 -15.70
CA ARG A 7 12.99 -5.07 -14.51
C ARG A 7 11.78 -4.23 -14.14
N PRO A 8 10.66 -4.84 -13.73
CA PRO A 8 9.55 -4.10 -13.13
C PRO A 8 10.00 -3.34 -11.88
N THR A 9 9.43 -2.17 -11.65
CA THR A 9 9.79 -1.33 -10.51
C THR A 9 8.70 -1.37 -9.45
N LEU A 10 9.09 -1.73 -8.23
CA LEU A 10 8.24 -1.75 -7.07
C LEU A 10 8.55 -0.55 -6.16
N PHE A 11 7.57 0.33 -6.00
CA PHE A 11 7.60 1.38 -4.98
C PHE A 11 7.03 0.82 -3.69
N TYR A 12 7.82 0.89 -2.61
CA TYR A 12 7.40 0.44 -1.30
C TYR A 12 7.23 1.62 -0.33
N PHE A 13 6.10 1.61 0.37
CA PHE A 13 5.73 2.61 1.37
C PHE A 13 5.62 1.92 2.73
N HIS A 14 6.46 2.33 3.68
CA HIS A 14 6.55 1.72 5.00
C HIS A 14 5.32 1.99 5.86
N GLY A 15 5.13 1.18 6.91
CA GLY A 15 4.14 1.37 7.95
C GLY A 15 4.59 2.34 9.05
N GLY A 16 4.01 2.20 10.25
CA GLY A 16 4.36 3.00 11.44
C GLY A 16 3.30 4.03 11.83
N GLY A 17 2.04 3.85 11.38
CA GLY A 17 0.88 4.64 11.80
C GLY A 17 1.00 6.13 11.50
N PHE A 18 1.87 6.53 10.58
CA PHE A 18 2.28 7.92 10.27
C PHE A 18 3.06 8.63 11.38
N PHE A 19 3.41 7.94 12.46
CA PHE A 19 4.18 8.49 13.60
C PHE A 19 5.62 8.00 13.64
N GLY A 20 5.94 6.94 12.93
CA GLY A 20 7.25 6.31 12.93
C GLY A 20 7.50 5.56 11.62
N GLY A 21 8.60 4.82 11.60
CA GLY A 21 9.03 4.09 10.42
C GLY A 21 9.94 4.90 9.52
N SER A 22 10.58 4.22 8.60
CA SER A 22 11.39 4.80 7.55
C SER A 22 11.66 3.78 6.44
N LYS A 23 12.18 4.23 5.32
CA LYS A 23 12.64 3.36 4.23
C LYS A 23 13.69 2.33 4.64
N ASN A 24 14.42 2.57 5.75
CA ASN A 24 15.48 1.68 6.22
C ASN A 24 15.06 0.77 7.38
N MET A 25 14.03 1.17 8.13
CA MET A 25 13.61 0.47 9.35
C MET A 25 12.25 -0.22 9.22
N GLY A 26 11.51 0.01 8.12
CA GLY A 26 10.15 -0.50 7.98
C GLY A 26 9.19 0.09 9.01
N ASP A 27 8.26 -0.71 9.49
CA ASP A 27 7.25 -0.34 10.49
C ASP A 27 7.69 -0.73 11.90
N PRO A 28 8.02 0.23 12.78
CA PRO A 28 8.43 -0.09 14.15
C PRO A 28 7.27 -0.64 15.02
N MET A 29 6.03 -0.57 14.54
CA MET A 29 4.84 -1.11 15.22
C MET A 29 4.51 -2.54 14.78
N ALA A 30 5.07 -3.01 13.67
CA ALA A 30 4.94 -4.39 13.24
C ALA A 30 5.83 -5.31 14.07
N ALA A 31 5.40 -6.58 14.22
CA ALA A 31 6.19 -7.58 14.93
C ALA A 31 7.50 -7.92 14.21
N ASN A 32 7.58 -7.63 12.90
CA ASN A 32 8.70 -7.96 12.04
C ASN A 32 9.09 -6.78 11.17
N ASP A 33 10.37 -6.67 10.92
CA ASP A 33 10.96 -5.72 9.99
C ASP A 33 10.63 -6.15 8.55
N ALA A 34 10.21 -5.19 7.72
CA ALA A 34 9.91 -5.44 6.31
C ALA A 34 11.18 -5.66 5.44
N THR A 35 12.38 -5.55 5.99
CA THR A 35 13.63 -5.70 5.25
C THR A 35 13.71 -7.06 4.56
N ALA A 36 13.37 -8.14 5.24
CA ALA A 36 13.38 -9.49 4.67
C ALA A 36 12.42 -9.62 3.47
N LEU A 37 11.23 -9.00 3.54
CA LEU A 37 10.27 -8.97 2.44
C LEU A 37 10.82 -8.21 1.23
N ILE A 38 11.43 -7.06 1.46
CA ILE A 38 12.03 -6.22 0.42
C ILE A 38 13.21 -6.92 -0.24
N ASP A 39 14.09 -7.55 0.54
CA ASP A 39 15.23 -8.32 0.03
C ASP A 39 14.78 -9.52 -0.81
N ASP A 40 13.74 -10.23 -0.36
CA ASP A 40 13.15 -11.34 -1.10
C ASP A 40 12.53 -10.87 -2.44
N LEU A 41 11.84 -9.73 -2.46
CA LEU A 41 11.30 -9.15 -3.69
C LEU A 41 12.42 -8.68 -4.64
N CYS A 42 13.47 -8.07 -4.11
CA CYS A 42 14.66 -7.72 -4.89
C CYS A 42 15.29 -8.96 -5.52
N ALA A 43 15.40 -10.06 -4.76
CA ALA A 43 15.92 -11.34 -5.25
C ALA A 43 15.02 -11.98 -6.34
N GLN A 44 13.72 -11.66 -6.38
CA GLN A 44 12.80 -12.06 -7.45
C GLN A 44 12.97 -11.25 -8.75
N GLY A 45 13.83 -10.24 -8.75
CA GLY A 45 14.15 -9.46 -9.95
C GLY A 45 13.38 -8.16 -10.10
N TYR A 46 12.83 -7.60 -9.01
CA TYR A 46 12.22 -6.27 -9.02
C TYR A 46 13.25 -5.18 -8.71
N ASN A 47 13.16 -4.05 -9.39
CA ASN A 47 13.79 -2.82 -8.92
C ASN A 47 12.98 -2.32 -7.71
N ILE A 48 13.66 -1.96 -6.62
CA ILE A 48 12.98 -1.52 -5.40
C ILE A 48 13.25 -0.02 -5.18
N VAL A 49 12.18 0.75 -5.04
CA VAL A 49 12.21 2.14 -4.62
C VAL A 49 11.52 2.26 -3.26
N ASN A 50 12.31 2.38 -2.21
CA ASN A 50 11.84 2.59 -0.84
C ASN A 50 11.69 4.08 -0.55
N VAL A 51 10.50 4.50 -0.11
CA VAL A 51 10.14 5.92 0.02
C VAL A 51 9.95 6.30 1.49
N ASP A 52 10.65 7.35 1.92
CA ASP A 52 10.32 8.07 3.15
C ASP A 52 9.22 9.10 2.90
N TYR A 53 8.38 9.32 3.87
CA TYR A 53 7.37 10.37 3.88
C TYR A 53 7.32 11.08 5.24
N ALA A 54 6.78 12.29 5.27
CA ALA A 54 6.68 13.10 6.47
C ALA A 54 5.71 12.49 7.49
N LEU A 55 6.07 12.63 8.76
CA LEU A 55 5.35 12.04 9.88
C LEU A 55 4.60 13.11 10.68
N VAL A 56 3.58 12.69 11.44
CA VAL A 56 2.95 13.54 12.45
C VAL A 56 3.88 13.72 13.66
N PRO A 57 3.79 14.84 14.41
CA PRO A 57 2.72 15.86 14.32
C PRO A 57 2.97 16.96 13.29
N ASP A 58 4.16 17.02 12.70
CA ASP A 58 4.57 18.13 11.84
C ASP A 58 3.76 18.21 10.55
N TYR A 59 3.40 17.04 10.02
CA TYR A 59 2.64 16.91 8.78
C TYR A 59 1.45 15.97 8.97
N ARG A 60 0.35 16.26 8.30
CA ARG A 60 -0.90 15.50 8.36
C ARG A 60 -1.42 15.18 6.96
N PHE A 61 -2.45 14.36 6.92
CA PHE A 61 -3.19 14.05 5.70
C PHE A 61 -3.64 15.32 4.95
N PRO A 62 -3.45 15.43 3.63
CA PRO A 62 -2.92 14.38 2.75
C PRO A 62 -1.41 14.51 2.44
N VAL A 63 -0.61 15.23 3.25
CA VAL A 63 0.80 15.53 2.92
C VAL A 63 1.65 14.29 2.62
N PRO A 64 1.62 13.19 3.42
CA PRO A 64 2.37 11.98 3.08
C PRO A 64 1.98 11.40 1.71
N LEU A 65 0.68 11.43 1.36
CA LEU A 65 0.20 10.96 0.06
C LEU A 65 0.65 11.88 -1.09
N LEU A 66 0.70 13.20 -0.87
CA LEU A 66 1.30 14.15 -1.83
C LEU A 66 2.79 13.86 -2.03
N GLN A 67 3.51 13.56 -0.95
CA GLN A 67 4.95 13.22 -1.04
C GLN A 67 5.18 11.89 -1.74
N MET A 68 4.30 10.89 -1.55
CA MET A 68 4.29 9.68 -2.34
C MET A 68 4.22 10.01 -3.85
N ASN A 69 3.27 10.85 -4.24
CA ASN A 69 3.12 11.28 -5.63
C ASN A 69 4.37 12.02 -6.16
N GLU A 70 4.96 12.91 -5.34
CA GLU A 70 6.17 13.66 -5.72
C GLU A 70 7.41 12.76 -5.80
N ALA A 71 7.55 11.77 -4.91
CA ALA A 71 8.62 10.79 -5.00
C ALA A 71 8.54 9.98 -6.30
N ILE A 72 7.34 9.54 -6.68
CA ILE A 72 7.10 8.85 -7.94
C ILE A 72 7.45 9.75 -9.13
N ARG A 73 7.01 11.02 -9.11
CA ARG A 73 7.35 12.03 -10.14
C ARG A 73 8.85 12.21 -10.26
N PHE A 74 9.55 12.40 -9.15
CA PHE A 74 11.01 12.55 -9.12
C PHE A 74 11.70 11.35 -9.78
N ILE A 75 11.31 10.13 -9.44
CA ILE A 75 11.88 8.94 -10.06
C ILE A 75 11.57 8.87 -11.56
N ALA A 76 10.35 9.24 -11.97
CA ALA A 76 9.99 9.28 -13.38
C ALA A 76 10.84 10.28 -14.18
N GLU A 77 11.14 11.44 -13.60
CA GLU A 77 12.00 12.47 -14.22
C GLU A 77 13.48 12.05 -14.30
N HIS A 78 13.93 11.13 -13.40
CA HIS A 78 15.31 10.66 -13.32
C HIS A 78 15.48 9.18 -13.73
N LYS A 79 14.48 8.59 -14.39
CA LYS A 79 14.45 7.16 -14.71
C LYS A 79 15.67 6.66 -15.48
N GLU A 80 16.18 7.46 -16.39
CA GLU A 80 17.37 7.13 -17.19
C GLU A 80 18.65 7.14 -16.33
N GLU A 81 18.77 8.11 -15.40
CA GLU A 81 19.90 8.22 -14.49
C GLU A 81 19.97 7.02 -13.52
N TYR A 82 18.80 6.58 -13.04
CA TYR A 82 18.70 5.48 -12.09
C TYR A 82 18.47 4.11 -12.74
N HIS A 83 18.35 4.05 -14.06
CA HIS A 83 18.04 2.82 -14.80
C HIS A 83 16.75 2.14 -14.32
N ILE A 84 15.70 2.92 -14.14
CA ILE A 84 14.42 2.47 -13.59
C ILE A 84 13.36 2.36 -14.68
N ASN A 85 12.68 1.22 -14.73
CA ASN A 85 11.53 1.02 -15.59
C ASN A 85 10.30 1.70 -14.98
N MET A 86 9.78 2.73 -15.65
CA MET A 86 8.57 3.45 -15.24
C MET A 86 7.32 3.06 -16.05
N ASP A 87 7.42 2.03 -16.89
CA ASP A 87 6.30 1.53 -17.70
C ASP A 87 5.71 0.22 -17.16
N ASN A 88 6.26 -0.27 -16.03
CA ASN A 88 5.85 -1.52 -15.38
C ASN A 88 6.00 -1.38 -13.86
N ILE A 89 5.04 -0.70 -13.25
CA ILE A 89 5.09 -0.25 -11.85
C ILE A 89 4.22 -1.12 -10.97
N ILE A 90 4.76 -1.50 -9.82
CA ILE A 90 4.02 -2.06 -8.69
C ILE A 90 4.04 -1.03 -7.57
N LEU A 91 2.88 -0.75 -6.99
CA LEU A 91 2.76 0.06 -5.78
C LEU A 91 2.46 -0.88 -4.61
N MET A 92 3.30 -0.87 -3.60
CA MET A 92 3.13 -1.72 -2.41
C MET A 92 3.29 -0.90 -1.14
N GLY A 93 2.43 -1.17 -0.17
CA GLY A 93 2.54 -0.56 1.14
C GLY A 93 2.04 -1.48 2.24
N SER A 94 2.63 -1.34 3.42
CA SER A 94 2.24 -2.07 4.63
C SER A 94 1.67 -1.10 5.66
N SER A 95 0.58 -1.47 6.35
CA SER A 95 -0.01 -0.66 7.43
C SER A 95 -0.38 0.77 6.98
N ALA A 96 0.24 1.80 7.51
CA ALA A 96 0.08 3.19 7.06
C ALA A 96 0.42 3.35 5.56
N GLY A 97 1.46 2.67 5.08
CA GLY A 97 1.81 2.62 3.66
C GLY A 97 0.72 1.94 2.81
N ALA A 98 0.04 0.92 3.36
CA ALA A 98 -1.08 0.27 2.70
C ALA A 98 -2.26 1.24 2.50
N ILE A 99 -2.55 2.10 3.49
CA ILE A 99 -3.56 3.17 3.36
C ILE A 99 -3.21 4.07 2.17
N MET A 100 -1.98 4.59 2.13
CA MET A 100 -1.54 5.49 1.05
C MET A 100 -1.58 4.80 -0.31
N THR A 101 -1.18 3.53 -0.38
CA THR A 101 -1.21 2.74 -1.62
C THR A 101 -2.65 2.53 -2.12
N ALA A 102 -3.59 2.20 -1.22
CA ALA A 102 -5.01 2.06 -1.55
C ALA A 102 -5.61 3.38 -2.04
N GLN A 103 -5.31 4.49 -1.34
CA GLN A 103 -5.73 5.84 -1.74
C GLN A 103 -5.14 6.24 -3.09
N TYR A 104 -3.86 5.95 -3.34
CA TYR A 104 -3.22 6.33 -4.60
C TYR A 104 -3.75 5.51 -5.79
N GLY A 105 -4.03 4.22 -5.61
CA GLY A 105 -4.75 3.41 -6.60
C GLY A 105 -6.11 4.01 -6.96
N THR A 106 -6.82 4.56 -5.96
CA THR A 106 -8.09 5.26 -6.16
C THR A 106 -7.88 6.62 -6.86
N VAL A 107 -6.84 7.37 -6.51
CA VAL A 107 -6.45 8.63 -7.21
C VAL A 107 -6.20 8.38 -8.70
N LEU A 108 -5.51 7.29 -9.04
CA LEU A 108 -5.24 6.91 -10.43
C LEU A 108 -6.50 6.58 -11.22
N SER A 109 -7.46 5.89 -10.59
CA SER A 109 -8.67 5.35 -11.24
C SER A 109 -9.89 6.26 -11.17
N ASN A 110 -9.88 7.27 -10.29
CA ASN A 110 -11.03 8.17 -10.06
C ASN A 110 -10.60 9.64 -10.04
N PRO A 111 -10.77 10.38 -11.15
CA PRO A 111 -10.44 11.81 -11.23
C PRO A 111 -11.18 12.69 -10.22
N THR A 112 -12.39 12.28 -9.80
CA THR A 112 -13.16 13.01 -8.77
C THR A 112 -12.49 12.89 -7.41
N TYR A 113 -12.04 11.71 -7.03
CA TYR A 113 -11.30 11.50 -5.79
C TYR A 113 -9.92 12.18 -5.83
N ALA A 114 -9.24 12.13 -6.98
CA ALA A 114 -7.99 12.87 -7.18
C ALA A 114 -8.16 14.37 -6.97
N ALA A 115 -9.23 14.96 -7.53
CA ALA A 115 -9.59 16.37 -7.33
C ALA A 115 -9.97 16.69 -5.87
N LEU A 116 -10.69 15.78 -5.18
CA LEU A 116 -11.05 15.92 -3.77
C LEU A 116 -9.81 16.01 -2.86
N LEU A 117 -8.75 15.28 -3.21
CA LEU A 117 -7.48 15.31 -2.48
C LEU A 117 -6.50 16.38 -2.99
N GLY A 118 -6.78 17.02 -4.14
CA GLY A 118 -5.89 17.98 -4.78
C GLY A 118 -4.63 17.35 -5.36
N ILE A 119 -4.73 16.09 -5.84
CA ILE A 119 -3.60 15.32 -6.38
C ILE A 119 -3.74 15.19 -7.90
N ALA A 120 -2.74 15.66 -8.63
CA ALA A 120 -2.54 15.30 -10.02
C ALA A 120 -1.57 14.11 -10.08
N PRO A 121 -2.02 12.89 -10.42
CA PRO A 121 -1.20 11.68 -10.34
C PRO A 121 0.04 11.79 -11.23
N ALA A 122 1.17 11.28 -10.73
CA ALA A 122 2.44 11.25 -11.44
C ALA A 122 2.55 10.08 -12.43
N LEU A 123 1.67 9.10 -12.30
CA LEU A 123 1.55 7.92 -13.18
C LEU A 123 0.24 7.95 -13.94
N SER A 124 0.21 7.29 -15.08
CA SER A 124 -1.02 6.85 -15.74
C SER A 124 -1.39 5.42 -15.29
N LEU A 125 -2.65 5.02 -15.49
CA LEU A 125 -3.09 3.67 -15.17
C LEU A 125 -2.32 2.59 -15.94
N GLU A 126 -1.95 2.87 -17.20
CA GLU A 126 -1.23 1.92 -18.05
C GLU A 126 0.17 1.59 -17.55
N GLN A 127 0.75 2.46 -16.72
CA GLN A 127 2.07 2.25 -16.11
C GLN A 127 2.00 1.35 -14.88
N VAL A 128 0.81 1.22 -14.24
CA VAL A 128 0.65 0.48 -13.00
C VAL A 128 0.13 -0.93 -13.26
N SER A 129 1.02 -1.90 -13.10
CA SER A 129 0.71 -3.32 -13.31
C SER A 129 -0.08 -3.93 -12.16
N ALA A 130 0.19 -3.50 -10.94
CA ALA A 130 -0.50 -4.00 -9.74
C ALA A 130 -0.36 -3.07 -8.54
N VAL A 131 -1.30 -3.20 -7.59
CA VAL A 131 -1.17 -2.64 -6.24
C VAL A 131 -1.17 -3.76 -5.21
N VAL A 132 -0.38 -3.62 -4.14
CA VAL A 132 -0.29 -4.57 -3.03
C VAL A 132 -0.60 -3.84 -1.73
N ILE A 133 -1.64 -4.27 -1.05
CA ILE A 133 -2.18 -3.65 0.16
C ILE A 133 -1.98 -4.63 1.32
N ASP A 134 -0.98 -4.36 2.15
CA ASP A 134 -0.62 -5.22 3.27
C ASP A 134 -1.17 -4.66 4.59
N ASP A 135 -2.34 -5.20 4.95
CA ASP A 135 -2.99 -5.03 6.26
C ASP A 135 -3.21 -3.57 6.70
N GLY A 136 -3.81 -2.76 5.84
CA GLY A 136 -4.08 -1.34 6.11
C GLY A 136 -5.40 -1.07 6.83
N PRO A 137 -5.41 -0.24 7.91
CA PRO A 137 -6.65 0.25 8.52
C PRO A 137 -7.29 1.35 7.66
N ILE A 138 -8.15 0.97 6.72
CA ILE A 138 -8.73 1.87 5.70
C ILE A 138 -10.10 2.42 6.15
N VAL A 139 -10.91 1.59 6.84
CA VAL A 139 -12.26 1.97 7.28
C VAL A 139 -12.24 2.44 8.73
N TYR A 140 -12.37 3.74 8.93
CA TYR A 140 -12.28 4.36 10.26
C TYR A 140 -13.25 3.76 11.28
N GLY A 141 -14.44 3.40 10.83
CA GLY A 141 -15.47 2.77 11.66
C GLY A 141 -15.04 1.46 12.30
N ASN A 142 -14.22 0.67 11.61
CA ASN A 142 -13.73 -0.66 12.06
C ASN A 142 -12.57 -0.60 13.05
N MET A 143 -11.90 0.56 13.15
CA MET A 143 -10.68 0.68 13.93
C MET A 143 -10.92 0.61 15.44
N PRO A 144 -10.07 -0.08 16.21
CA PRO A 144 -10.05 0.03 17.66
C PRO A 144 -9.58 1.44 18.08
N LEU A 145 -9.83 1.80 19.35
CA LEU A 145 -9.58 3.16 19.85
C LEU A 145 -8.14 3.64 19.68
N ASN A 146 -7.16 2.77 19.92
CA ASN A 146 -5.75 3.08 19.73
C ASN A 146 -5.45 3.44 18.26
N CYS A 147 -5.98 2.69 17.31
CA CYS A 147 -5.83 2.99 15.88
C CYS A 147 -6.57 4.28 15.51
N LYS A 148 -7.80 4.52 16.04
CA LYS A 148 -8.52 5.78 15.85
C LYS A 148 -7.76 7.00 16.39
N LEU A 149 -7.02 6.84 17.49
CA LEU A 149 -6.13 7.89 18.00
C LEU A 149 -4.98 8.20 17.04
N LEU A 150 -4.37 7.18 16.45
CA LEU A 150 -3.30 7.37 15.45
C LEU A 150 -3.86 8.02 14.18
N ILE A 151 -4.85 7.41 13.56
CA ILE A 151 -5.40 7.88 12.29
C ILE A 151 -6.12 9.23 12.44
N GLY A 152 -6.87 9.45 13.52
CA GLY A 152 -7.49 10.74 13.76
C GLY A 152 -6.47 11.87 13.95
N ASN A 153 -5.34 11.59 14.61
CA ASN A 153 -4.22 12.55 14.68
C ASN A 153 -3.58 12.77 13.30
N TYR A 154 -3.42 11.72 12.50
CA TYR A 154 -2.93 11.85 11.14
C TYR A 154 -3.87 12.71 10.28
N VAL A 155 -5.18 12.48 10.35
CA VAL A 155 -6.15 13.21 9.51
C VAL A 155 -6.26 14.68 9.92
N LYS A 156 -6.47 14.97 11.21
CA LYS A 156 -6.67 16.37 11.66
C LYS A 156 -6.20 16.72 13.08
N GLY A 157 -5.60 15.80 13.80
CA GLY A 157 -5.23 16.00 15.21
C GLY A 157 -6.37 15.73 16.20
N SER A 158 -7.38 14.97 15.82
CA SER A 158 -8.54 14.63 16.65
C SER A 158 -9.09 13.25 16.30
N VAL A 159 -9.52 12.50 17.32
CA VAL A 159 -10.21 11.22 17.14
C VAL A 159 -11.63 11.38 16.54
N TYR A 160 -12.19 12.57 16.60
CA TYR A 160 -13.52 12.85 16.03
C TYR A 160 -13.37 13.38 14.60
N LEU A 161 -13.64 12.55 13.61
CA LEU A 161 -13.67 12.91 12.20
C LEU A 161 -15.11 13.16 11.77
N ASN A 162 -15.33 14.24 11.02
CA ASN A 162 -16.62 14.52 10.40
C ASN A 162 -16.75 13.78 9.04
N GLU A 163 -17.93 13.90 8.40
CA GLU A 163 -18.22 13.23 7.12
C GLU A 163 -17.25 13.64 6.01
N ASP A 164 -16.92 14.93 5.88
CA ASP A 164 -15.98 15.40 4.85
C ASP A 164 -14.56 14.85 5.06
N GLU A 165 -14.11 14.72 6.31
CA GLU A 165 -12.81 14.16 6.65
C GLU A 165 -12.76 12.65 6.39
N LEU A 166 -13.86 11.95 6.70
CA LEU A 166 -14.00 10.53 6.41
C LEU A 166 -14.07 10.29 4.90
N ASP A 167 -14.86 11.07 4.16
CA ASP A 167 -14.98 10.98 2.71
C ASP A 167 -13.64 11.16 2.00
N ARG A 168 -12.79 12.04 2.50
CA ARG A 168 -11.43 12.22 1.99
C ARG A 168 -10.48 11.10 2.37
N TYR A 169 -10.62 10.54 3.58
CA TYR A 169 -9.71 9.51 4.08
C TYR A 169 -10.05 8.11 3.55
N GLU A 170 -11.33 7.71 3.59
CA GLU A 170 -11.79 6.39 3.21
C GLU A 170 -11.89 6.25 1.68
N CYS A 171 -10.93 5.57 1.06
CA CYS A 171 -10.89 5.45 -0.39
C CYS A 171 -11.83 4.37 -0.97
N ILE A 172 -12.26 3.39 -0.19
CA ILE A 172 -13.09 2.27 -0.67
C ILE A 172 -14.37 2.73 -1.38
N PRO A 173 -15.16 3.69 -0.87
CA PRO A 173 -16.37 4.17 -1.56
C PRO A 173 -16.08 4.77 -2.95
N HIS A 174 -14.87 5.28 -3.15
CA HIS A 174 -14.45 5.96 -4.37
C HIS A 174 -13.81 5.03 -5.41
N MET A 175 -13.57 3.75 -5.09
CA MET A 175 -12.99 2.79 -6.02
C MET A 175 -13.93 2.52 -7.20
N THR A 176 -13.36 2.50 -8.40
CA THR A 176 -14.07 2.30 -9.68
C THR A 176 -13.61 1.02 -10.37
N SER A 177 -14.25 0.68 -11.50
CA SER A 177 -13.84 -0.44 -12.37
C SER A 177 -12.44 -0.28 -12.97
N ASP A 178 -11.88 0.93 -12.95
CA ASP A 178 -10.55 1.23 -13.48
C ASP A 178 -9.44 1.09 -12.42
N TYR A 179 -9.79 0.67 -11.19
CA TYR A 179 -8.80 0.43 -10.14
C TYR A 179 -7.79 -0.64 -10.59
N PRO A 180 -6.46 -0.46 -10.35
CA PRO A 180 -5.47 -1.44 -10.76
C PRO A 180 -5.71 -2.82 -10.14
N ALA A 181 -5.23 -3.89 -10.81
CA ALA A 181 -5.27 -5.23 -10.25
C ALA A 181 -4.62 -5.26 -8.85
N ALA A 182 -5.26 -5.90 -7.87
CA ALA A 182 -4.90 -5.76 -6.47
C ALA A 182 -4.57 -7.08 -5.78
N PHE A 183 -3.54 -7.06 -4.93
CA PHE A 183 -3.22 -8.13 -3.99
C PHE A 183 -3.40 -7.63 -2.57
N LEU A 184 -4.29 -8.25 -1.81
CA LEU A 184 -4.68 -7.83 -0.47
C LEU A 184 -4.22 -8.87 0.55
N LEU A 185 -3.61 -8.41 1.63
CA LEU A 185 -3.18 -9.25 2.75
C LEU A 185 -3.93 -8.81 4.00
N GLY A 186 -4.74 -9.70 4.58
CA GLY A 186 -5.57 -9.40 5.74
C GLY A 186 -5.09 -10.16 6.97
N SER A 187 -4.71 -9.43 8.02
CA SER A 187 -4.38 -10.00 9.34
C SER A 187 -5.08 -9.22 10.46
N GLU A 188 -4.46 -8.25 11.10
CA GLU A 188 -5.09 -7.44 12.16
C GLU A 188 -6.26 -6.62 11.63
N TYR A 189 -6.10 -5.99 10.44
CA TYR A 189 -7.14 -5.19 9.78
C TYR A 189 -7.89 -5.98 8.70
N ARG A 190 -8.04 -7.28 8.92
CA ARG A 190 -8.72 -8.23 8.04
C ARG A 190 -10.08 -7.73 7.55
N LYS A 191 -10.89 -7.09 8.42
CA LYS A 191 -12.21 -6.57 8.04
C LYS A 191 -12.14 -5.53 6.93
N ASP A 192 -11.12 -4.70 6.94
CA ASP A 192 -10.92 -3.65 5.96
C ASP A 192 -10.47 -4.24 4.62
N MET A 193 -9.62 -5.27 4.66
CA MET A 193 -9.19 -6.00 3.47
C MET A 193 -10.36 -6.75 2.81
N ILE A 194 -11.26 -7.34 3.62
CA ILE A 194 -12.51 -7.95 3.11
C ILE A 194 -13.41 -6.89 2.47
N ALA A 195 -13.64 -5.75 3.13
CA ALA A 195 -14.47 -4.68 2.57
C ALA A 195 -13.89 -4.13 1.25
N MET A 196 -12.56 -4.04 1.15
CA MET A 196 -11.89 -3.66 -0.08
C MET A 196 -12.07 -4.73 -1.18
N ALA A 197 -11.88 -6.01 -0.85
CA ALA A 197 -12.07 -7.12 -1.80
C ALA A 197 -13.51 -7.18 -2.32
N GLU A 198 -14.52 -7.01 -1.46
CA GLU A 198 -15.92 -6.95 -1.84
C GLU A 198 -16.18 -5.79 -2.82
N LYS A 199 -15.63 -4.61 -2.54
CA LYS A 199 -15.77 -3.45 -3.43
C LYS A 199 -15.10 -3.68 -4.78
N LEU A 200 -13.90 -4.26 -4.80
CA LEU A 200 -13.19 -4.60 -6.04
C LEU A 200 -13.95 -5.66 -6.86
N GLN A 201 -14.53 -6.65 -6.18
CA GLN A 201 -15.39 -7.66 -6.83
C GLN A 201 -16.64 -7.02 -7.45
N GLU A 202 -17.33 -6.14 -6.74
CA GLU A 202 -18.47 -5.39 -7.26
C GLU A 202 -18.11 -4.54 -8.49
N ALA A 203 -16.91 -3.94 -8.47
CA ALA A 203 -16.39 -3.14 -9.57
C ALA A 203 -15.85 -3.97 -10.74
N GLY A 204 -15.75 -5.30 -10.61
CA GLY A 204 -15.21 -6.20 -11.63
C GLY A 204 -13.69 -6.11 -11.77
N VAL A 205 -12.99 -5.64 -10.74
CA VAL A 205 -11.53 -5.51 -10.71
C VAL A 205 -10.91 -6.84 -10.29
N GLU A 206 -9.87 -7.26 -11.01
CA GLU A 206 -9.11 -8.45 -10.66
C GLU A 206 -8.38 -8.26 -9.33
N HIS A 207 -8.58 -9.17 -8.39
CA HIS A 207 -7.92 -9.11 -7.09
C HIS A 207 -7.74 -10.48 -6.47
N ILE A 208 -6.80 -10.56 -5.53
CA ILE A 208 -6.59 -11.70 -4.63
C ILE A 208 -6.63 -11.17 -3.20
N LEU A 209 -7.38 -11.84 -2.33
CA LEU A 209 -7.33 -11.65 -0.88
C LEU A 209 -6.69 -12.88 -0.24
N VAL A 210 -5.62 -12.67 0.53
CA VAL A 210 -5.04 -13.66 1.44
C VAL A 210 -5.58 -13.39 2.83
N ASP A 211 -6.32 -14.35 3.36
CA ASP A 211 -7.00 -14.27 4.66
C ASP A 211 -6.70 -15.55 5.47
N PRO A 212 -5.59 -15.56 6.25
CA PRO A 212 -5.18 -16.76 6.98
C PRO A 212 -6.23 -17.29 7.95
N LEU A 213 -7.03 -16.40 8.55
CA LEU A 213 -8.11 -16.84 9.45
C LEU A 213 -9.21 -17.59 8.69
N ALA A 214 -9.61 -17.11 7.52
CA ALA A 214 -10.63 -17.80 6.72
C ALA A 214 -10.09 -19.06 6.04
N GLU A 215 -8.85 -19.04 5.58
CA GLU A 215 -8.24 -20.11 4.79
C GLU A 215 -7.72 -21.26 5.66
N HIS A 216 -7.17 -20.94 6.86
CA HIS A 216 -6.46 -21.90 7.73
C HIS A 216 -7.00 -21.94 9.16
N GLY A 217 -7.90 -21.02 9.55
CA GLY A 217 -8.37 -20.90 10.95
C GLY A 217 -7.34 -20.28 11.90
N GLU A 218 -6.32 -19.60 11.37
CA GLU A 218 -5.21 -19.05 12.13
C GLU A 218 -5.16 -17.54 12.05
N GLU A 219 -5.22 -16.85 13.20
CA GLU A 219 -4.91 -15.43 13.29
C GLU A 219 -3.43 -15.18 13.06
N ARG A 220 -3.10 -14.10 12.36
CA ARG A 220 -1.72 -13.67 12.11
C ARG A 220 -1.47 -12.26 12.64
N PRO A 221 -0.24 -11.99 13.09
CA PRO A 221 0.13 -10.64 13.52
C PRO A 221 0.07 -9.66 12.36
N HIS A 222 -0.01 -8.39 12.70
CA HIS A 222 0.00 -7.27 11.75
C HIS A 222 1.15 -7.39 10.75
N CYS A 223 0.86 -7.24 9.45
CA CYS A 223 1.83 -7.34 8.35
C CYS A 223 2.64 -8.65 8.36
N PHE A 224 1.98 -9.78 8.59
CA PHE A 224 2.62 -11.10 8.77
C PHE A 224 3.47 -11.55 7.57
N VAL A 225 3.23 -11.04 6.38
CA VAL A 225 4.01 -11.37 5.17
C VAL A 225 5.47 -10.91 5.28
N ALA A 226 5.76 -9.94 6.15
CA ALA A 226 7.11 -9.51 6.46
C ALA A 226 7.93 -10.56 7.24
N ASN A 227 7.26 -11.57 7.86
CA ASN A 227 7.94 -12.66 8.53
C ASN A 227 8.90 -13.40 7.60
N GLU A 228 9.95 -13.95 8.18
CA GLU A 228 10.86 -14.81 7.45
C GLU A 228 10.13 -16.01 6.83
N ARG A 229 10.64 -16.53 5.71
CA ARG A 229 10.05 -17.65 4.95
C ARG A 229 10.06 -18.98 5.72
N ILE A 230 10.54 -19.03 6.95
CA ILE A 230 10.38 -20.16 7.88
C ILE A 230 8.97 -20.25 8.46
N ASP A 231 8.21 -19.16 8.50
CA ASP A 231 6.76 -19.20 8.81
C ASP A 231 6.00 -19.74 7.60
N PRO A 232 5.31 -20.88 7.70
CA PRO A 232 4.66 -21.50 6.55
C PRO A 232 3.61 -20.63 5.89
N LEU A 233 2.81 -19.87 6.67
CA LEU A 233 1.75 -19.02 6.13
C LEU A 233 2.32 -17.74 5.52
N ALA A 234 3.40 -17.18 6.08
CA ALA A 234 4.11 -16.07 5.46
C ALA A 234 4.78 -16.51 4.14
N ALA A 235 5.35 -17.73 4.10
CA ALA A 235 5.92 -18.29 2.88
C ALA A 235 4.84 -18.54 1.81
N GLU A 236 3.68 -19.07 2.19
CA GLU A 236 2.54 -19.27 1.28
C GLU A 236 2.04 -17.93 0.72
N ALA A 237 1.80 -16.95 1.59
CA ALA A 237 1.36 -15.62 1.18
C ALA A 237 2.36 -14.96 0.23
N PHE A 238 3.67 -15.06 0.53
CA PHE A 238 4.72 -14.55 -0.34
C PHE A 238 4.76 -15.24 -1.70
N ASN A 239 4.61 -16.57 -1.74
CA ASN A 239 4.57 -17.32 -3.01
C ASN A 239 3.35 -16.92 -3.86
N ARG A 240 2.19 -16.70 -3.23
CA ARG A 240 0.98 -16.21 -3.93
C ARG A 240 1.18 -14.79 -4.44
N LEU A 241 1.80 -13.91 -3.63
CA LEU A 241 2.15 -12.55 -4.02
C LEU A 241 3.08 -12.55 -5.24
N THR A 242 4.17 -13.28 -5.20
CA THR A 242 5.14 -13.32 -6.30
C THR A 242 4.54 -13.91 -7.58
N ALA A 243 3.73 -14.96 -7.48
CA ALA A 243 3.00 -15.52 -8.63
C ALA A 243 2.02 -14.50 -9.24
N PHE A 244 1.29 -13.74 -8.40
CA PHE A 244 0.41 -12.68 -8.86
C PHE A 244 1.20 -11.57 -9.56
N LEU A 245 2.27 -11.09 -8.96
CA LEU A 245 3.11 -10.03 -9.55
C LEU A 245 3.72 -10.47 -10.88
N GLN A 246 4.25 -11.69 -10.97
CA GLN A 246 4.79 -12.25 -12.21
C GLN A 246 3.74 -12.35 -13.33
N ALA A 247 2.49 -12.62 -12.98
CA ALA A 247 1.40 -12.64 -13.95
C ALA A 247 0.98 -11.24 -14.44
N LYS A 248 1.26 -10.18 -13.66
CA LYS A 248 0.90 -8.79 -13.98
C LYS A 248 2.03 -8.00 -14.61
N THR A 249 3.27 -8.32 -14.30
CA THR A 249 4.45 -7.65 -14.86
C THR A 249 4.87 -8.28 -16.19
N LYS A 250 5.20 -7.43 -17.15
CA LYS A 250 5.56 -7.85 -18.53
C LYS A 250 7.05 -8.14 -18.62
#